data_9992c8d25116626385019570e432c2ab
#
_entry.id   9992c8d25116626385019570e432c2ab
#
_cell.length_a   1.000
_cell.length_b   1.000
_cell.length_c   1.000
_cell.angle_alpha   90.00
_cell.angle_beta   90.00
_cell.angle_gamma   90.00
#
_symmetry.space_group_name_H-M   'P 1'
#
loop_
_entity.id
_entity.type
_entity.pdbx_description
1 polymer ?
#
loop_
_entity_poly.entity_id
_entity_poly.type
_entity_poly.pdbx_seq_one_letter_code
_entity_poly.pdbx_strand_id
1 'polypeptide(L)'
;MAEQSPQKYFPDQFDDETVLYVFRKHPIVMRKGILWWAAGILIGPLYVMVLTFVYANNPEKYPSMTTFTLALVGSLVLSLILITPSFIGWYFSVFIVTDQRFIQIHQKGLFTRGVSDVGLQQIQSVSYEVAGINETLLGFGTIKMQTYVGDVVIHELHHPAKIQKKMTGILREQGITGTQYPAQPSSNSIHEAE
;
A
#
# COMPACT_ATOMS: atom_id res chain seq x y z
N MET A 1 -25.65 31.33 14.47
CA MET A 1 -24.46 30.85 13.78
C MET A 1 -24.39 29.35 14.05
N ALA A 2 -24.68 28.53 13.07
CA ALA A 2 -24.55 27.07 13.23
C ALA A 2 -23.06 26.73 13.22
N GLU A 3 -22.57 26.31 14.35
CA GLU A 3 -21.23 25.75 14.54
C GLU A 3 -21.16 24.47 13.67
N GLN A 4 -20.49 24.58 12.53
CA GLN A 4 -20.22 23.41 11.68
C GLN A 4 -19.32 22.51 12.51
N SER A 5 -19.89 21.41 13.04
CA SER A 5 -19.11 20.35 13.67
C SER A 5 -17.99 19.93 12.71
N PRO A 6 -16.73 19.90 13.14
CA PRO A 6 -15.61 19.54 12.27
C PRO A 6 -15.88 18.17 11.68
N GLN A 7 -15.82 18.09 10.36
CA GLN A 7 -16.07 16.84 9.63
C GLN A 7 -15.00 15.82 10.00
N LYS A 8 -15.34 14.85 10.86
CA LYS A 8 -14.40 13.80 11.29
C LYS A 8 -14.05 12.91 10.10
N TYR A 9 -12.78 12.82 9.77
CA TYR A 9 -12.25 11.98 8.69
C TYR A 9 -12.09 10.51 9.13
N PHE A 10 -11.93 10.26 10.44
CA PHE A 10 -11.82 8.92 11.01
C PHE A 10 -12.41 8.88 12.44
N PRO A 11 -12.85 7.70 12.93
CA PRO A 11 -13.62 7.57 14.19
C PRO A 11 -12.91 8.11 15.44
N ASP A 12 -11.58 7.96 15.50
CA ASP A 12 -10.76 8.32 16.68
C ASP A 12 -10.09 9.69 16.56
N GLN A 13 -10.61 10.59 15.71
CA GLN A 13 -10.11 11.95 15.53
C GLN A 13 -10.48 12.81 16.73
N PHE A 14 -9.49 13.50 17.32
CA PHE A 14 -9.73 14.52 18.35
C PHE A 14 -10.43 15.73 17.73
N ASP A 15 -11.19 16.46 18.57
CA ASP A 15 -12.00 17.60 18.09
C ASP A 15 -11.14 18.80 17.64
N ASP A 16 -9.92 18.91 18.16
CA ASP A 16 -8.91 19.91 17.82
C ASP A 16 -7.88 19.45 16.79
N GLU A 17 -8.00 18.20 16.27
CA GLU A 17 -7.04 17.58 15.36
C GLU A 17 -7.37 17.88 13.92
N THR A 18 -6.42 18.44 13.17
CA THR A 18 -6.57 18.75 11.75
C THR A 18 -5.79 17.78 10.88
N VAL A 19 -6.44 17.28 9.81
CA VAL A 19 -5.80 16.38 8.85
C VAL A 19 -5.01 17.21 7.83
N LEU A 20 -3.69 17.03 7.80
CA LEU A 20 -2.78 17.77 6.92
C LEU A 20 -2.48 17.02 5.63
N TYR A 21 -2.33 15.70 5.70
CA TYR A 21 -1.97 14.89 4.54
C TYR A 21 -2.48 13.46 4.66
N VAL A 22 -2.99 12.93 3.55
CA VAL A 22 -3.46 11.53 3.45
C VAL A 22 -2.81 10.86 2.26
N PHE A 23 -2.27 9.66 2.45
CA PHE A 23 -1.71 8.86 1.37
C PHE A 23 -2.00 7.38 1.52
N ARG A 24 -1.77 6.60 0.47
CA ARG A 24 -2.09 5.17 0.40
C ARG A 24 -0.94 4.38 -0.17
N LYS A 25 -0.98 3.06 0.05
CA LYS A 25 -0.06 2.12 -0.58
C LYS A 25 -0.27 2.03 -2.08
N HIS A 26 0.80 1.75 -2.80
CA HIS A 26 0.75 1.50 -4.24
C HIS A 26 -0.03 0.19 -4.51
N PRO A 27 -0.81 0.09 -5.62
CA PRO A 27 -1.56 -1.12 -5.98
C PRO A 27 -0.70 -2.39 -6.12
N ILE A 28 0.62 -2.26 -6.27
CA ILE A 28 1.58 -3.37 -6.33
C ILE A 28 1.50 -4.30 -5.11
N VAL A 29 0.99 -3.80 -3.97
CA VAL A 29 0.71 -4.60 -2.77
C VAL A 29 -0.17 -5.81 -3.10
N MET A 30 -1.06 -5.67 -4.09
CA MET A 30 -1.98 -6.73 -4.52
C MET A 30 -1.32 -7.80 -5.41
N ARG A 31 -0.01 -7.69 -5.74
CA ARG A 31 0.68 -8.62 -6.68
C ARG A 31 0.46 -10.10 -6.34
N LYS A 32 0.49 -10.44 -5.04
CA LYS A 32 0.20 -11.81 -4.59
C LYS A 32 -1.26 -12.21 -4.86
N GLY A 33 -2.20 -11.31 -4.60
CA GLY A 33 -3.61 -11.53 -4.89
C GLY A 33 -3.89 -11.68 -6.39
N ILE A 34 -3.22 -10.90 -7.23
CA ILE A 34 -3.32 -10.97 -8.69
C ILE A 34 -2.80 -12.33 -9.20
N LEU A 35 -1.69 -12.83 -8.63
CA LEU A 35 -1.18 -14.17 -8.97
C LEU A 35 -2.17 -15.28 -8.59
N TRP A 36 -2.75 -15.22 -7.40
CA TRP A 36 -3.77 -16.19 -6.98
C TRP A 36 -5.05 -16.09 -7.79
N TRP A 37 -5.44 -14.88 -8.16
CA TRP A 37 -6.56 -14.64 -9.07
C TRP A 37 -6.33 -15.26 -10.44
N ALA A 38 -5.19 -15.03 -11.06
CA ALA A 38 -4.81 -15.62 -12.34
C ALA A 38 -4.76 -17.16 -12.27
N ALA A 39 -4.18 -17.71 -11.21
CA ALA A 39 -4.17 -19.15 -10.96
C ALA A 39 -5.60 -19.71 -10.82
N GLY A 40 -6.47 -19.00 -10.10
CA GLY A 40 -7.87 -19.38 -9.92
C GLY A 40 -8.64 -19.49 -11.24
N ILE A 41 -8.44 -18.53 -12.17
CA ILE A 41 -9.07 -18.56 -13.51
C ILE A 41 -8.64 -19.80 -14.30
N LEU A 42 -7.37 -20.21 -14.18
CA LEU A 42 -6.83 -21.32 -14.95
C LEU A 42 -7.31 -22.70 -14.45
N ILE A 43 -7.81 -22.81 -13.22
CA ILE A 43 -8.23 -24.09 -12.63
C ILE A 43 -9.34 -24.74 -13.46
N GLY A 44 -10.35 -23.99 -13.90
CA GLY A 44 -11.46 -24.53 -14.69
C GLY A 44 -11.02 -25.10 -16.04
N PRO A 45 -10.36 -24.32 -16.90
CA PRO A 45 -9.80 -24.83 -18.17
C PRO A 45 -8.84 -26.00 -18.00
N LEU A 46 -7.94 -25.96 -17.00
CA LEU A 46 -7.00 -27.05 -16.72
C LEU A 46 -7.74 -28.33 -16.28
N TYR A 47 -8.77 -28.20 -15.44
CA TYR A 47 -9.60 -29.32 -15.05
C TYR A 47 -10.24 -30.01 -16.25
N VAL A 48 -10.85 -29.26 -17.15
CA VAL A 48 -11.45 -29.81 -18.36
C VAL A 48 -10.40 -30.43 -19.30
N MET A 49 -9.24 -29.80 -19.44
CA MET A 49 -8.13 -30.33 -20.21
C MET A 49 -7.67 -31.70 -19.66
N VAL A 50 -7.53 -31.82 -18.35
CA VAL A 50 -7.17 -33.09 -17.70
C VAL A 50 -8.23 -34.16 -17.94
N LEU A 51 -9.52 -33.83 -17.78
CA LEU A 51 -10.60 -34.77 -18.09
C LEU A 51 -10.57 -35.25 -19.53
N THR A 52 -10.36 -34.34 -20.48
CA THR A 52 -10.26 -34.69 -21.91
C THR A 52 -9.10 -35.65 -22.17
N PHE A 53 -7.97 -35.43 -21.51
CA PHE A 53 -6.80 -36.29 -21.63
C PHE A 53 -7.03 -37.67 -20.99
N VAL A 54 -7.63 -37.75 -19.79
CA VAL A 54 -7.94 -39.00 -19.08
C VAL A 54 -8.93 -39.85 -19.88
N TYR A 55 -9.91 -39.24 -20.51
CA TYR A 55 -10.94 -39.94 -21.31
C TYR A 55 -10.61 -40.02 -22.79
N ALA A 56 -9.37 -39.75 -23.22
CA ALA A 56 -8.96 -39.75 -24.63
C ALA A 56 -9.34 -41.01 -25.39
N ASN A 57 -9.33 -42.19 -24.74
CA ASN A 57 -9.69 -43.46 -25.34
C ASN A 57 -11.18 -43.84 -25.20
N ASN A 58 -12.00 -42.94 -24.60
CA ASN A 58 -13.44 -43.17 -24.39
C ASN A 58 -14.24 -41.96 -24.81
N PRO A 59 -14.52 -41.75 -26.12
CA PRO A 59 -15.19 -40.53 -26.62
C PRO A 59 -16.55 -40.26 -25.99
N GLU A 60 -17.28 -41.31 -25.57
CA GLU A 60 -18.59 -41.16 -24.90
C GLU A 60 -18.50 -40.45 -23.53
N LYS A 61 -17.30 -40.42 -22.92
CA LYS A 61 -17.05 -39.78 -21.62
C LYS A 61 -16.35 -38.43 -21.72
N TYR A 62 -16.22 -37.89 -22.93
CA TYR A 62 -15.66 -36.55 -23.09
C TYR A 62 -16.48 -35.48 -22.33
N PRO A 63 -15.80 -34.50 -21.72
CA PRO A 63 -16.51 -33.42 -21.04
C PRO A 63 -17.42 -32.68 -22.03
N SER A 64 -18.67 -32.58 -21.65
CA SER A 64 -19.68 -31.85 -22.43
C SER A 64 -19.43 -30.33 -22.38
N MET A 65 -20.04 -29.59 -23.28
CA MET A 65 -20.02 -28.13 -23.25
C MET A 65 -20.56 -27.56 -21.92
N THR A 66 -21.53 -28.25 -21.33
CA THR A 66 -22.05 -27.90 -20.01
C THR A 66 -21.01 -28.03 -18.92
N THR A 67 -20.22 -29.12 -18.95
CA THR A 67 -19.09 -29.33 -17.98
C THR A 67 -18.06 -28.23 -18.13
N PHE A 68 -17.70 -27.85 -19.36
CA PHE A 68 -16.79 -26.74 -19.63
C PHE A 68 -17.32 -25.42 -19.04
N THR A 69 -18.57 -25.08 -19.32
CA THR A 69 -19.19 -23.83 -18.85
C THR A 69 -19.25 -23.78 -17.33
N LEU A 70 -19.64 -24.90 -16.67
CA LEU A 70 -19.68 -24.99 -15.21
C LEU A 70 -18.29 -24.85 -14.58
N ALA A 71 -17.28 -25.51 -15.16
CA ALA A 71 -15.90 -25.41 -14.69
C ALA A 71 -15.35 -23.99 -14.84
N LEU A 72 -15.66 -23.31 -15.96
CA LEU A 72 -15.25 -21.94 -16.21
C LEU A 72 -15.93 -20.96 -15.26
N VAL A 73 -17.25 -21.04 -15.08
CA VAL A 73 -17.98 -20.20 -14.14
C VAL A 73 -17.52 -20.43 -12.70
N GLY A 74 -17.35 -21.69 -12.31
CA GLY A 74 -16.83 -22.05 -10.99
C GLY A 74 -15.42 -21.48 -10.73
N SER A 75 -14.52 -21.55 -11.72
CA SER A 75 -13.17 -21.00 -11.60
C SER A 75 -13.16 -19.47 -11.54
N LEU A 76 -14.06 -18.79 -12.25
CA LEU A 76 -14.24 -17.34 -12.14
C LEU A 76 -14.71 -16.93 -10.75
N VAL A 77 -15.69 -17.61 -10.20
CA VAL A 77 -16.17 -17.34 -8.83
C VAL A 77 -15.05 -17.58 -7.81
N LEU A 78 -14.34 -18.71 -7.93
CA LEU A 78 -13.19 -19.02 -7.07
C LEU A 78 -12.11 -17.93 -7.16
N SER A 79 -11.79 -17.48 -8.37
CA SER A 79 -10.77 -16.45 -8.58
C SER A 79 -11.13 -15.11 -7.92
N LEU A 80 -12.41 -14.72 -7.95
CA LEU A 80 -12.91 -13.52 -7.26
C LEU A 80 -12.77 -13.66 -5.74
N ILE A 81 -13.05 -14.84 -5.19
CA ILE A 81 -12.87 -15.10 -3.76
C ILE A 81 -11.39 -14.98 -3.37
N LEU A 82 -10.47 -15.50 -4.21
CA LEU A 82 -9.04 -15.48 -3.95
C LEU A 82 -8.42 -14.06 -3.97
N ILE A 83 -8.91 -13.14 -4.83
CA ILE A 83 -8.39 -11.78 -4.88
C ILE A 83 -8.96 -10.87 -3.79
N THR A 84 -10.17 -11.16 -3.30
CA THR A 84 -10.92 -10.32 -2.37
C THR A 84 -10.11 -9.90 -1.13
N PRO A 85 -9.40 -10.78 -0.40
CA PRO A 85 -8.63 -10.39 0.79
C PRO A 85 -7.52 -9.39 0.47
N SER A 86 -6.86 -9.54 -0.69
CA SER A 86 -5.77 -8.65 -1.12
C SER A 86 -6.30 -7.28 -1.52
N PHE A 87 -7.45 -7.23 -2.19
CA PHE A 87 -8.12 -6.01 -2.57
C PHE A 87 -8.59 -5.23 -1.34
N ILE A 88 -9.25 -5.89 -0.40
CA ILE A 88 -9.71 -5.28 0.86
C ILE A 88 -8.52 -4.76 1.66
N GLY A 89 -7.46 -5.55 1.81
CA GLY A 89 -6.25 -5.15 2.52
C GLY A 89 -5.60 -3.89 1.93
N TRP A 90 -5.55 -3.77 0.60
CA TRP A 90 -5.05 -2.56 -0.06
C TRP A 90 -6.00 -1.38 0.08
N TYR A 91 -7.29 -1.57 -0.19
CA TYR A 91 -8.29 -0.49 -0.23
C TYR A 91 -8.45 0.21 1.13
N PHE A 92 -8.46 -0.56 2.22
CA PHE A 92 -8.63 -0.04 3.58
C PHE A 92 -7.32 0.36 4.28
N SER A 93 -6.16 0.19 3.62
CA SER A 93 -4.88 0.65 4.18
C SER A 93 -4.66 2.12 3.82
N VAL A 94 -4.77 2.99 4.83
CA VAL A 94 -4.65 4.45 4.69
C VAL A 94 -3.67 4.98 5.73
N PHE A 95 -2.88 5.97 5.33
CA PHE A 95 -1.98 6.70 6.20
C PHE A 95 -2.45 8.15 6.28
N ILE A 96 -2.55 8.66 7.49
CA ILE A 96 -3.04 10.00 7.78
C ILE A 96 -1.99 10.72 8.60
N VAL A 97 -1.63 11.92 8.19
CA VAL A 97 -0.78 12.83 8.94
C VAL A 97 -1.66 13.98 9.41
N THR A 98 -1.71 14.17 10.70
CA THR A 98 -2.41 15.29 11.33
C THR A 98 -1.39 16.32 11.83
N ASP A 99 -1.84 17.35 12.48
CA ASP A 99 -1.00 18.33 13.18
C ASP A 99 -0.41 17.79 14.50
N GLN A 100 -0.94 16.67 15.03
CA GLN A 100 -0.54 16.10 16.31
C GLN A 100 0.18 14.75 16.18
N ARG A 101 -0.24 13.90 15.23
CA ARG A 101 0.24 12.51 15.10
C ARG A 101 0.23 11.99 13.67
N PHE A 102 1.02 10.97 13.45
CA PHE A 102 0.97 10.12 12.27
C PHE A 102 0.13 8.88 12.58
N ILE A 103 -0.89 8.61 11.77
CA ILE A 103 -1.81 7.50 11.97
C ILE A 103 -1.69 6.53 10.81
N GLN A 104 -1.46 5.28 11.12
CA GLN A 104 -1.45 4.18 10.18
C GLN A 104 -2.66 3.29 10.42
N ILE A 105 -3.61 3.30 9.48
CA ILE A 105 -4.73 2.37 9.46
C ILE A 105 -4.34 1.25 8.50
N HIS A 106 -4.27 0.03 9.00
CA HIS A 106 -3.99 -1.14 8.18
C HIS A 106 -5.04 -2.22 8.41
N GLN A 107 -5.48 -2.84 7.32
CA GLN A 107 -6.34 -4.00 7.37
C GLN A 107 -5.56 -5.22 6.90
N LYS A 108 -5.52 -6.25 7.73
CA LYS A 108 -4.88 -7.51 7.44
C LYS A 108 -5.95 -8.58 7.23
N GLY A 109 -6.24 -8.88 5.94
CA GLY A 109 -7.32 -9.78 5.58
C GLY A 109 -8.72 -9.17 5.74
N LEU A 110 -9.73 -10.01 5.97
CA LEU A 110 -11.14 -9.61 6.01
C LEU A 110 -11.58 -9.04 7.37
N PHE A 111 -10.98 -9.50 8.47
CA PHE A 111 -11.50 -9.28 9.82
C PHE A 111 -10.54 -8.56 10.78
N THR A 112 -9.27 -8.41 10.41
CA THR A 112 -8.27 -7.81 11.30
C THR A 112 -7.96 -6.39 10.85
N ARG A 113 -8.40 -5.41 11.64
CA ARG A 113 -8.07 -3.99 11.49
C ARG A 113 -7.12 -3.58 12.61
N GLY A 114 -6.01 -2.96 12.25
CA GLY A 114 -5.08 -2.34 13.20
C GLY A 114 -5.00 -0.84 12.94
N VAL A 115 -4.90 -0.09 14.01
CA VAL A 115 -4.59 1.34 14.00
C VAL A 115 -3.34 1.50 14.85
N SER A 116 -2.33 2.14 14.29
CA SER A 116 -1.11 2.52 15.02
C SER A 116 -0.92 4.00 14.84
N ASP A 117 -0.64 4.70 15.91
CA ASP A 117 -0.37 6.13 15.90
C ASP A 117 0.99 6.43 16.52
N VAL A 118 1.62 7.48 16.01
CA VAL A 118 2.91 7.98 16.50
C VAL A 118 2.82 9.50 16.55
N GLY A 119 3.05 10.09 17.70
CA GLY A 119 3.07 11.55 17.86
C GLY A 119 4.12 12.18 16.93
N LEU A 120 3.78 13.28 16.25
CA LEU A 120 4.73 13.95 15.33
C LEU A 120 6.02 14.35 16.04
N GLN A 121 5.93 14.76 17.30
CA GLN A 121 7.10 15.13 18.12
C GLN A 121 8.05 13.96 18.40
N GLN A 122 7.61 12.72 18.23
CA GLN A 122 8.45 11.53 18.39
C GLN A 122 9.26 11.22 17.13
N ILE A 123 8.93 11.83 15.98
CA ILE A 123 9.60 11.58 14.71
C ILE A 123 10.90 12.40 14.65
N GLN A 124 12.03 11.70 14.57
CA GLN A 124 13.37 12.31 14.50
C GLN A 124 13.80 12.58 13.06
N SER A 125 13.54 11.62 12.17
CA SER A 125 13.90 11.73 10.76
C SER A 125 12.95 10.96 9.86
N VAL A 126 12.79 11.44 8.63
CA VAL A 126 12.01 10.77 7.58
C VAL A 126 12.92 10.59 6.37
N SER A 127 13.21 9.35 6.03
CA SER A 127 13.98 8.98 4.85
C SER A 127 13.15 8.12 3.90
N TYR A 128 13.50 8.08 2.63
CA TYR A 128 12.90 7.17 1.68
C TYR A 128 13.98 6.34 0.98
N GLU A 129 13.59 5.17 0.56
CA GLU A 129 14.43 4.25 -0.19
C GLU A 129 13.65 3.71 -1.38
N VAL A 130 14.30 3.70 -2.54
CA VAL A 130 13.81 3.06 -3.76
C VAL A 130 14.83 2.02 -4.14
N ALA A 131 14.52 0.74 -3.91
CA ALA A 131 15.44 -0.37 -4.08
C ALA A 131 15.08 -1.19 -5.32
N GLY A 132 15.91 -1.05 -6.36
CA GLY A 132 15.79 -1.88 -7.55
C GLY A 132 14.98 -1.28 -8.72
N ILE A 133 15.09 -1.98 -9.85
CA ILE A 133 14.54 -1.54 -11.14
C ILE A 133 13.01 -1.47 -11.11
N ASN A 134 12.37 -2.44 -10.47
CA ASN A 134 10.90 -2.50 -10.41
C ASN A 134 10.30 -1.32 -9.62
N GLU A 135 10.93 -0.93 -8.51
CA GLU A 135 10.48 0.20 -7.70
C GLU A 135 10.65 1.51 -8.45
N THR A 136 11.77 1.68 -9.13
CA THR A 136 12.06 2.86 -9.94
C THR A 136 11.09 2.98 -11.12
N LEU A 137 10.85 1.87 -11.86
CA LEU A 137 10.00 1.87 -13.04
C LEU A 137 8.52 2.09 -12.70
N LEU A 138 8.05 1.49 -11.62
CA LEU A 138 6.65 1.56 -11.19
C LEU A 138 6.37 2.74 -10.24
N GLY A 139 7.41 3.47 -9.81
CA GLY A 139 7.28 4.67 -9.00
C GLY A 139 6.80 4.42 -7.56
N PHE A 140 7.16 3.27 -6.98
CA PHE A 140 6.89 2.98 -5.58
C PHE A 140 8.20 2.81 -4.79
N GLY A 141 8.11 2.78 -3.47
CA GLY A 141 9.27 2.59 -2.60
C GLY A 141 8.88 2.54 -1.13
N THR A 142 9.88 2.63 -0.28
CA THR A 142 9.76 2.49 1.17
C THR A 142 10.05 3.83 1.85
N ILE A 143 9.27 4.19 2.86
CA ILE A 143 9.59 5.28 3.78
C ILE A 143 9.98 4.69 5.13
N LYS A 144 11.08 5.21 5.69
CA LYS A 144 11.56 4.91 7.03
C LYS A 144 11.45 6.17 7.87
N MET A 145 10.71 6.10 8.95
CA MET A 145 10.61 7.15 9.97
C MET A 145 11.30 6.65 11.23
N GLN A 146 12.35 7.34 11.63
CA GLN A 146 13.00 7.07 12.92
C GLN A 146 12.25 7.80 14.00
N THR A 147 11.90 7.09 15.05
CA THR A 147 11.23 7.65 16.24
C THR A 147 12.01 7.30 17.51
N TYR A 148 11.74 8.02 18.60
CA TYR A 148 12.36 7.73 19.90
C TYR A 148 12.02 6.33 20.44
N VAL A 149 10.95 5.72 19.95
CA VAL A 149 10.45 4.41 20.42
C VAL A 149 10.87 3.27 19.49
N GLY A 150 11.33 3.60 18.28
CA GLY A 150 11.73 2.61 17.25
C GLY A 150 11.48 3.12 15.84
N ASP A 151 11.87 2.34 14.85
CA ASP A 151 11.72 2.71 13.45
C ASP A 151 10.36 2.26 12.91
N VAL A 152 9.64 3.18 12.28
CA VAL A 152 8.43 2.88 11.51
C VAL A 152 8.79 2.76 10.04
N VAL A 153 8.65 1.57 9.48
CA VAL A 153 8.96 1.29 8.08
C VAL A 153 7.68 1.00 7.31
N ILE A 154 7.45 1.76 6.24
CA ILE A 154 6.26 1.62 5.41
C ILE A 154 6.70 1.29 3.99
N HIS A 155 6.40 0.07 3.56
CA HIS A 155 6.75 -0.43 2.24
C HIS A 155 5.68 -0.13 1.19
N GLU A 156 6.10 -0.13 -0.07
CA GLU A 156 5.23 -0.09 -1.25
C GLU A 156 4.33 1.16 -1.30
N LEU A 157 4.92 2.32 -0.97
CA LEU A 157 4.26 3.62 -1.07
C LEU A 157 4.37 4.20 -2.47
N HIS A 158 3.30 4.84 -2.93
CA HIS A 158 3.29 5.56 -4.19
C HIS A 158 4.07 6.88 -4.08
N HIS A 159 5.04 7.10 -4.97
CA HIS A 159 5.89 8.30 -5.00
C HIS A 159 6.51 8.68 -3.65
N PRO A 160 7.39 7.83 -3.07
CA PRO A 160 7.93 8.02 -1.71
C PRO A 160 8.67 9.34 -1.53
N ALA A 161 9.37 9.83 -2.56
CA ALA A 161 10.06 11.12 -2.53
C ALA A 161 9.10 12.31 -2.31
N LYS A 162 7.90 12.28 -2.92
CA LYS A 162 6.89 13.33 -2.72
C LYS A 162 6.33 13.28 -1.30
N ILE A 163 6.06 12.08 -0.80
CA ILE A 163 5.55 11.88 0.56
C ILE A 163 6.58 12.34 1.59
N GLN A 164 7.85 11.94 1.44
CA GLN A 164 8.95 12.36 2.30
C GLN A 164 9.08 13.89 2.33
N LYS A 165 9.11 14.53 1.17
CA LYS A 165 9.18 16.00 1.06
C LYS A 165 8.00 16.67 1.78
N LYS A 166 6.78 16.16 1.61
CA LYS A 166 5.59 16.71 2.26
C LYS A 166 5.62 16.51 3.78
N MET A 167 6.00 15.32 4.24
CA MET A 167 6.15 15.03 5.67
C MET A 167 7.21 15.89 6.33
N THR A 168 8.38 16.03 5.71
CA THR A 168 9.45 16.91 6.21
C THR A 168 8.99 18.37 6.27
N GLY A 169 8.19 18.82 5.29
CA GLY A 169 7.57 20.15 5.31
C GLY A 169 6.66 20.33 6.50
N ILE A 170 5.76 19.37 6.76
CA ILE A 170 4.85 19.39 7.91
C ILE A 170 5.63 19.41 9.24
N LEU A 171 6.63 18.54 9.40
CA LEU A 171 7.45 18.52 10.61
C LEU A 171 8.16 19.87 10.86
N ARG A 172 8.65 20.50 9.78
CA ARG A 172 9.28 21.83 9.86
C ARG A 172 8.27 22.93 10.23
N GLU A 173 7.08 22.92 9.65
CA GLU A 173 6.01 23.87 9.96
C GLU A 173 5.56 23.75 11.43
N GLN A 174 5.59 22.54 11.99
CA GLN A 174 5.28 22.26 13.40
C GLN A 174 6.48 22.52 14.37
N GLY A 175 7.60 23.07 13.86
CA GLY A 175 8.77 23.36 14.67
C GLY A 175 9.55 22.11 15.12
N ILE A 176 9.26 20.95 14.56
CA ILE A 176 9.94 19.69 14.86
C ILE A 176 11.17 19.61 13.99
N THR A 177 12.27 20.19 14.44
CA THR A 177 13.57 20.21 13.75
C THR A 177 14.38 18.95 14.07
N GLY A 178 14.03 17.82 13.46
CA GLY A 178 14.84 16.60 13.54
C GLY A 178 15.71 16.34 12.30
N THR A 179 15.50 17.04 11.21
CA THR A 179 16.24 16.86 9.95
C THR A 179 17.27 17.97 9.74
N GLN A 180 18.43 17.83 10.39
CA GLN A 180 19.62 18.44 9.84
C GLN A 180 19.96 17.68 8.54
N TYR A 181 19.51 18.19 7.40
CA TYR A 181 20.23 17.90 6.15
C TYR A 181 21.62 18.44 6.35
N PRO A 182 22.70 17.64 6.16
CA PRO A 182 24.02 18.22 6.04
C PRO A 182 23.90 19.28 4.92
N ALA A 183 24.28 20.52 5.25
CA ALA A 183 24.29 21.60 4.28
C ALA A 183 25.08 21.10 3.06
N GLN A 184 24.47 21.06 1.89
CA GLN A 184 25.22 20.84 0.66
C GLN A 184 26.30 21.92 0.62
N PRO A 185 27.58 21.56 0.46
CA PRO A 185 28.63 22.56 0.29
C PRO A 185 28.20 23.41 -0.90
N SER A 186 28.08 24.71 -0.64
CA SER A 186 27.74 25.68 -1.67
C SER A 186 28.77 25.56 -2.78
N SER A 187 28.33 25.37 -4.02
CA SER A 187 29.18 25.24 -5.22
C SER A 187 30.01 26.51 -5.55
N ASN A 188 30.02 27.48 -4.65
CA ASN A 188 30.75 28.75 -4.81
C ASN A 188 32.22 28.74 -4.31
N SER A 189 32.72 27.62 -3.78
CA SER A 189 34.14 27.60 -3.29
C SER A 189 35.13 27.06 -4.31
N ILE A 190 34.78 26.90 -5.58
CA ILE A 190 35.69 26.37 -6.61
C ILE A 190 36.28 27.50 -7.49
N HIS A 191 35.92 28.76 -7.30
CA HIS A 191 36.44 29.87 -8.12
C HIS A 191 37.42 30.82 -7.43
N GLU A 192 37.93 30.51 -6.25
CA GLU A 192 38.96 31.35 -5.58
C GLU A 192 40.29 30.60 -5.33
N ALA A 193 40.71 29.73 -6.23
CA ALA A 193 42.04 29.13 -6.20
C ALA A 193 42.58 28.99 -7.62
N GLU A 194 42.79 30.11 -8.33
CA GLU A 194 43.78 30.30 -9.41
C GLU A 194 44.45 31.66 -9.28
#